data_f3445e0ad371a65547e7e6de2e64feb4
#
_entry.id   f3445e0ad371a65547e7e6de2e64feb4
#
_cell.length_a   1.000
_cell.length_b   1.000
_cell.length_c   1.000
_cell.angle_alpha   90.00
_cell.angle_beta   90.00
_cell.angle_gamma   90.00
#
_symmetry.space_group_name_H-M   'P 1'
#
loop_
_entity.id
_entity.type
_entity.pdbx_description
1 polymer ?
#
loop_
_entity_poly.entity_id
_entity_poly.type
_entity_poly.pdbx_seq_one_letter_code
_entity_poly.pdbx_strand_id
1 'polypeptide(L)'
;CDGWHLLKSDTLSVIQERMPPHTSEQLHFHQKTQQVFYILLGTATFLIDGETQLVKANESISIPKQVPHQIRNEQEEDLCFLVISEPKSHSDRINL
;
A
#
# COMPACT_ATOMS: atom_id res chain seq x y z
N CYS A 1 -2.14 -0.96 12.70
CA CYS A 1 -1.25 -0.27 11.74
C CYS A 1 -1.29 1.23 11.99
N ASP A 2 -0.15 1.87 11.90
CA ASP A 2 -0.03 3.32 12.07
C ASP A 2 0.25 3.97 10.73
N GLY A 3 -0.34 5.15 10.51
CA GLY A 3 -0.10 5.90 9.29
C GLY A 3 -0.19 7.39 9.53
N TRP A 4 0.61 8.16 8.79
CA TRP A 4 0.56 9.62 8.86
C TRP A 4 0.92 10.22 7.52
N HIS A 5 0.27 11.35 7.22
CA HIS A 5 0.46 12.03 5.94
C HIS A 5 1.77 12.82 5.95
N LEU A 6 2.57 12.61 4.90
CA LEU A 6 3.72 13.45 4.60
C LEU A 6 3.32 14.59 3.66
N LEU A 7 2.35 14.33 2.79
CA LEU A 7 1.78 15.32 1.89
C LEU A 7 0.30 14.99 1.71
N LYS A 8 -0.54 16.01 1.79
CA LYS A 8 -1.98 15.85 1.55
C LYS A 8 -2.45 17.03 0.71
N SER A 9 -2.72 16.78 -0.56
CA SER A 9 -3.26 17.78 -1.48
C SER A 9 -4.54 17.26 -2.11
N ASP A 10 -5.16 18.06 -2.96
CA ASP A 10 -6.39 17.65 -3.63
C ASP A 10 -6.16 16.56 -4.66
N THR A 11 -4.95 16.46 -5.20
CA THR A 11 -4.63 15.52 -6.27
C THR A 11 -3.62 14.45 -5.88
N LEU A 12 -2.78 14.71 -4.88
CA LEU A 12 -1.70 13.81 -4.51
C LEU A 12 -1.70 13.58 -3.00
N SER A 13 -1.54 12.32 -2.61
CA SER A 13 -1.41 11.94 -1.21
C SER A 13 -0.15 11.11 -1.04
N VAL A 14 0.65 11.43 -0.02
CA VAL A 14 1.81 10.63 0.37
C VAL A 14 1.66 10.31 1.85
N ILE A 15 1.58 9.02 2.16
CA ILE A 15 1.38 8.53 3.52
C ILE A 15 2.52 7.59 3.85
N GLN A 16 3.12 7.78 5.03
CA GLN A 16 4.04 6.78 5.58
C GLN A 16 3.26 5.89 6.54
N GLU A 17 3.40 4.57 6.39
CA GLU A 17 2.69 3.61 7.21
C GLU A 17 3.64 2.59 7.82
N ARG A 18 3.22 2.06 8.97
CA ARG A 18 3.90 0.99 9.67
C ARG A 18 2.90 -0.14 9.93
N MET A 19 3.28 -1.36 9.57
CA MET A 19 2.51 -2.56 9.84
C MET A 19 3.30 -3.47 10.77
N PRO A 20 2.77 -3.78 11.97
CA PRO A 20 3.41 -4.75 12.86
C PRO A 20 3.47 -6.15 12.22
N PRO A 21 4.29 -7.05 12.77
CA PRO A 21 4.33 -8.44 12.29
C PRO A 21 2.95 -9.09 12.26
N HIS A 22 2.72 -9.91 11.24
CA HIS A 22 1.51 -10.73 11.08
C HIS A 22 0.22 -9.91 11.00
N THR A 23 0.30 -8.74 10.35
CA THR A 23 -0.89 -7.92 10.06
C THR A 23 -1.13 -7.85 8.56
N SER A 24 -2.36 -7.54 8.19
CA SER A 24 -2.73 -7.39 6.78
C SER A 24 -3.80 -6.33 6.63
N GLU A 25 -3.79 -5.67 5.46
CA GLU A 25 -4.88 -4.82 5.02
C GLU A 25 -5.99 -5.67 4.42
N GLN A 26 -7.17 -5.10 4.25
CA GLN A 26 -8.26 -5.77 3.55
C GLN A 26 -8.01 -5.73 2.05
N LEU A 27 -8.33 -6.81 1.34
CA LEU A 27 -8.30 -6.82 -0.12
C LEU A 27 -9.26 -5.77 -0.65
N HIS A 28 -8.78 -4.91 -1.54
CA HIS A 28 -9.56 -3.79 -2.07
C HIS A 28 -9.04 -3.35 -3.42
N PHE A 29 -9.78 -2.47 -4.08
CA PHE A 29 -9.30 -1.78 -5.27
C PHE A 29 -9.77 -0.32 -5.26
N HIS A 30 -9.15 0.49 -6.10
CA HIS A 30 -9.51 1.90 -6.30
C HIS A 30 -10.01 2.07 -7.73
N GLN A 31 -11.11 2.81 -7.89
CA GLN A 31 -11.70 3.01 -9.21
C GLN A 31 -10.94 4.02 -10.07
N LYS A 32 -10.39 5.07 -9.45
CA LYS A 32 -9.75 6.18 -10.17
C LYS A 32 -8.30 6.40 -9.77
N THR A 33 -7.87 5.85 -8.64
CA THR A 33 -6.57 6.12 -8.05
C THR A 33 -5.58 5.05 -8.43
N GLN A 34 -4.41 5.48 -8.90
CA GLN A 34 -3.24 4.61 -8.98
C GLN A 34 -2.35 4.85 -7.76
N GLN A 35 -1.59 3.83 -7.37
CA GLN A 35 -0.76 3.89 -6.18
C GLN A 35 0.63 3.36 -6.46
N VAL A 36 1.63 3.93 -5.76
CA VAL A 36 2.98 3.39 -5.69
C VAL A 36 3.28 3.14 -4.23
N PHE A 37 3.75 1.94 -3.93
CA PHE A 37 4.24 1.57 -2.61
C PHE A 37 5.76 1.50 -2.66
N TYR A 38 6.43 2.23 -1.79
CA TYR A 38 7.88 2.21 -1.65
C TYR A 38 8.23 1.68 -0.27
N ILE A 39 8.96 0.58 -0.22
CA ILE A 39 9.26 -0.10 1.04
C ILE A 39 10.51 0.50 1.67
N LEU A 40 10.38 0.96 2.92
CA LEU A 40 11.48 1.59 3.66
C LEU A 40 12.19 0.60 4.57
N LEU A 41 11.44 -0.33 5.17
CA LEU A 41 11.97 -1.29 6.13
C LEU A 41 11.16 -2.56 6.05
N GLY A 42 11.82 -3.72 6.08
CA GLY A 42 11.15 -5.01 6.09
C GLY A 42 10.85 -5.53 4.68
N THR A 43 9.95 -6.49 4.61
CA THR A 43 9.51 -7.12 3.37
C THR A 43 8.01 -7.17 3.34
N ALA A 44 7.42 -6.60 2.31
CA ALA A 44 5.97 -6.62 2.10
C ALA A 44 5.58 -7.81 1.23
N THR A 45 4.48 -8.44 1.57
CA THR A 45 3.84 -9.46 0.73
C THR A 45 2.60 -8.82 0.11
N PHE A 46 2.61 -8.71 -1.21
CA PHE A 46 1.47 -8.18 -1.96
C PHE A 46 0.72 -9.28 -2.66
N LEU A 47 -0.60 -9.24 -2.54
CA LEU A 47 -1.49 -10.00 -3.40
C LEU A 47 -2.06 -9.04 -4.42
N ILE A 48 -1.75 -9.21 -5.69
CA ILE A 48 -2.16 -8.30 -6.76
C ILE A 48 -2.81 -9.14 -7.86
N ASP A 49 -4.11 -8.89 -8.08
CA ASP A 49 -4.89 -9.58 -9.09
C ASP A 49 -4.72 -11.11 -9.03
N GLY A 50 -4.70 -11.65 -7.79
CA GLY A 50 -4.56 -13.08 -7.55
C GLY A 50 -3.13 -13.60 -7.50
N GLU A 51 -2.11 -12.76 -7.74
CA GLU A 51 -0.72 -13.16 -7.73
C GLU A 51 0.02 -12.58 -6.52
N THR A 52 0.86 -13.40 -5.91
CA THR A 52 1.66 -13.00 -4.74
C THR A 52 3.02 -12.49 -5.21
N GLN A 53 3.42 -11.32 -4.71
CA GLN A 53 4.73 -10.73 -4.98
C GLN A 53 5.36 -10.26 -3.68
N LEU A 54 6.67 -10.43 -3.54
CA LEU A 54 7.44 -9.91 -2.42
C LEU A 54 8.18 -8.65 -2.85
N VAL A 55 8.08 -7.60 -2.02
CA VAL A 55 8.74 -6.32 -2.27
C VAL A 55 9.55 -5.98 -1.02
N LYS A 56 10.85 -5.83 -1.18
CA LYS A 56 11.79 -5.62 -0.08
C LYS A 56 12.14 -4.15 0.08
N ALA A 57 12.82 -3.85 1.19
CA ALA A 57 13.29 -2.49 1.45
C ALA A 57 14.05 -1.91 0.26
N ASN A 58 13.78 -0.66 -0.05
CA ASN A 58 14.32 0.10 -1.19
C ASN A 58 13.78 -0.36 -2.54
N GLU A 59 12.75 -1.20 -2.54
CA GLU A 59 12.03 -1.57 -3.76
C GLU A 59 10.65 -0.93 -3.75
N SER A 60 10.06 -0.79 -4.93
CA SER A 60 8.72 -0.23 -5.08
C SER A 60 7.87 -1.08 -6.00
N ILE A 61 6.56 -0.88 -5.90
CA ILE A 61 5.60 -1.53 -6.77
C ILE A 61 4.50 -0.53 -7.11
N SER A 62 4.09 -0.52 -8.38
CA SER A 62 2.99 0.33 -8.86
C SER A 62 1.74 -0.51 -9.00
N ILE A 63 0.62 0.02 -8.52
CA ILE A 63 -0.67 -0.63 -8.61
C ILE A 63 -1.59 0.26 -9.43
N PRO A 64 -1.99 -0.17 -10.64
CA PRO A 64 -2.90 0.60 -11.47
C PRO A 64 -4.29 0.72 -10.82
N LYS A 65 -5.06 1.68 -11.29
CA LYS A 65 -6.47 1.77 -10.88
C LYS A 65 -7.22 0.49 -11.26
N GLN A 66 -8.26 0.17 -10.49
CA GLN A 66 -9.16 -0.96 -10.72
C GLN A 66 -8.53 -2.35 -10.53
N VAL A 67 -7.30 -2.43 -10.01
CA VAL A 67 -6.63 -3.71 -9.76
C VAL A 67 -6.79 -4.08 -8.28
N PRO A 68 -7.45 -5.21 -7.97
CA PRO A 68 -7.55 -5.67 -6.59
C PRO A 68 -6.18 -5.98 -6.01
N HIS A 69 -5.95 -5.50 -4.80
CA HIS A 69 -4.67 -5.72 -4.12
C HIS A 69 -4.82 -5.75 -2.61
N GLN A 70 -3.84 -6.38 -1.97
CA GLN A 70 -3.73 -6.47 -0.52
C GLN A 70 -2.25 -6.45 -0.15
N ILE A 71 -1.90 -5.66 0.88
CA ILE A 71 -0.56 -5.70 1.46
C ILE A 71 -0.60 -6.41 2.80
N ARG A 72 0.40 -7.27 3.05
CA ARG A 72 0.53 -8.03 4.29
C ARG A 72 1.95 -7.94 4.79
N ASN A 73 2.11 -7.99 6.11
CA ASN A 73 3.40 -8.21 6.74
C ASN A 73 3.42 -9.61 7.34
N GLU A 74 4.07 -10.55 6.67
CA GLU A 74 4.18 -11.93 7.11
C GLU A 74 5.52 -12.21 7.80
N GLN A 75 6.30 -11.18 8.07
CA GLN A 75 7.61 -11.28 8.69
C GLN A 75 7.52 -11.06 10.21
N GLU A 76 8.65 -11.24 10.89
CA GLU A 76 8.74 -11.10 12.34
C GLU A 76 9.14 -9.70 12.79
N GLU A 77 9.35 -8.77 11.86
CA GLU A 77 9.71 -7.39 12.14
C GLU A 77 8.68 -6.43 11.54
N ASP A 78 8.72 -5.18 11.97
CA ASP A 78 7.84 -4.14 11.42
C ASP A 78 8.11 -3.92 9.94
N LEU A 79 7.04 -3.64 9.22
CA LEU A 79 7.08 -3.21 7.83
C LEU A 79 6.77 -1.73 7.79
N CYS A 80 7.67 -0.94 7.18
CA CYS A 80 7.44 0.49 6.98
C CYS A 80 7.50 0.82 5.50
N PHE A 81 6.55 1.64 5.04
CA PHE A 81 6.46 1.94 3.61
C PHE A 81 5.78 3.29 3.37
N LEU A 82 5.98 3.82 2.19
CA LEU A 82 5.27 5.00 1.70
C LEU A 82 4.18 4.56 0.73
N VAL A 83 3.02 5.19 0.84
CA VAL A 83 1.92 5.02 -0.12
C VAL A 83 1.71 6.35 -0.82
N ILE A 84 1.91 6.35 -2.13
CA ILE A 84 1.75 7.53 -2.97
C ILE A 84 0.53 7.28 -3.84
N SER A 85 -0.49 8.10 -3.69
CA SER A 85 -1.77 7.94 -4.39
C SER A 85 -2.08 9.15 -5.24
N GLU A 86 -2.49 8.91 -6.49
CA GLU A 86 -2.89 9.96 -7.44
C GLU A 86 -4.07 9.48 -8.27
N PRO A 87 -5.17 10.22 -8.29
CA PRO A 87 -5.57 11.25 -7.32
C PRO A 87 -5.74 10.66 -5.93
N LYS A 88 -5.95 11.50 -4.91
CA LYS A 88 -6.10 10.98 -3.54
C LYS A 88 -7.22 9.94 -3.47
N SER A 89 -7.01 8.87 -2.69
CA SER A 89 -7.87 7.70 -2.68
C SER A 89 -9.01 7.77 -1.66
N HIS A 90 -9.28 8.94 -1.10
CA HIS A 90 -10.05 9.14 0.12
C HIS A 90 -11.46 8.54 0.10
N SER A 91 -12.15 8.57 -1.03
CA SER A 91 -13.51 8.03 -1.15
C SER A 91 -13.61 7.04 -2.31
N ASP A 92 -12.49 6.54 -2.78
CA ASP A 92 -12.40 5.76 -4.01
C ASP A 92 -12.15 4.28 -3.74
N ARG A 93 -11.93 3.90 -2.48
CA ARG A 93 -11.60 2.53 -2.09
C ARG A 93 -12.85 1.67 -2.03
N ILE A 94 -12.81 0.52 -2.69
CA ILE A 94 -13.87 -0.48 -2.64
C ILE A 94 -13.28 -1.76 -2.03
N ASN A 95 -13.82 -2.16 -0.89
CA ASN A 95 -13.40 -3.38 -0.20
C ASN A 95 -14.05 -4.60 -0.84
N LEU A 96 -13.27 -5.63 -0.95
CA LEU A 96 -13.74 -6.90 -1.53
C LEU A 96 -13.99 -7.96 -0.45
#